data_477efd5811f857364b119573fce64e11
#
_entry.id   477efd5811f857364b119573fce64e11
#
_cell.length_a   1.000
_cell.length_b   1.000
_cell.length_c   1.000
_cell.angle_alpha   90.00
_cell.angle_beta   90.00
_cell.angle_gamma   90.00
#
_symmetry.space_group_name_H-M   'P 1'
#
loop_
_entity.id
_entity.type
_entity.pdbx_description
1 polymer ?
#
loop_
_entity_poly.entity_id
_entity_poly.type
_entity_poly.pdbx_seq_one_letter_code
_entity_poly.pdbx_strand_id
1 'polypeptide(L)'
;MSTMNKSTAVQVPPVPSLGERILRRVVELPVVVLILLEAVILFSGVVSRYVFHNPIGWTDELASVLFLWIGMLGAAIAFLRGEHMRLTFALEHMRPELRACAETFALVVSLVFLVAMLGPAARFTESEAIITTPALGISNSLRVAAIPVGFALMIAVALMQLWRQATLRQVMAAAALVGVVALAFYLASPWLKSIGNTNLLIFFGLTVTAALLLGVPIGFAFGIATLAYVLFGTRAPTLVIVGRMEEGSSHLILLAVPLFVLLGALMEVAGLARAMVGFLAALLGHVRGGLNLVLLGAMYLVSGISGSKVADMAAVAPVLFPEMKKRGQKPGEMVALLATSGAMAETIPPSLVLITVGSVTSISIAALFTGGLLPALVVALALAAVSYYRSRSEDTSRLVKSPRRAVWRAFLVALPALTLPFVIRFVVTEGVATATEVSTIGIVYTVLLGVFVYRSFEWGRVYGLVVETASIAGAILFIIGAASAMGWALTQSGLSSQLTAAMSTVPGGRWGFLLISIVAFIILGMVLEGIPALVVFAPLVFPIARSFGIHEVQYAMVVILAMGIGVFAPPLGIGYFISCAIGKVAPAEAMRPIWPYLGALLAGLLLVAAIPWLSTGFL
;
A
#
# COMPACT_ATOMS: atom_id res chain seq x y z
N MET A 1 35.55 14.64 24.90
CA MET A 1 36.37 14.05 23.82
C MET A 1 36.45 12.56 24.05
N SER A 2 36.25 11.73 23.03
CA SER A 2 36.40 10.26 23.08
C SER A 2 35.25 9.46 23.70
N THR A 3 34.15 9.26 22.96
CA THR A 3 33.31 8.03 22.88
C THR A 3 32.32 8.10 21.74
N MET A 4 32.78 8.46 20.55
CA MET A 4 32.01 8.33 19.32
C MET A 4 32.79 7.43 18.38
N ASN A 5 32.61 6.12 18.50
CA ASN A 5 32.84 5.17 17.41
C ASN A 5 32.45 3.75 17.87
N LYS A 6 31.16 3.42 17.90
CA LYS A 6 30.75 2.03 17.70
C LYS A 6 30.06 1.99 16.34
N SER A 7 30.86 1.57 15.35
CA SER A 7 30.44 1.20 14.02
C SER A 7 29.10 0.46 14.05
N THR A 8 28.13 0.96 13.32
CA THR A 8 27.01 0.19 12.79
C THR A 8 27.61 -0.89 11.88
N ALA A 9 28.08 -1.97 12.51
CA ALA A 9 28.35 -3.19 11.77
C ALA A 9 27.01 -3.60 11.13
N VAL A 10 26.98 -3.58 9.80
CA VAL A 10 25.93 -4.22 9.02
C VAL A 10 25.87 -5.65 9.51
N GLN A 11 24.88 -5.99 10.32
CA GLN A 11 24.65 -7.35 10.73
C GLN A 11 24.32 -8.13 9.46
N VAL A 12 25.31 -8.90 8.99
CA VAL A 12 25.08 -9.87 7.93
C VAL A 12 23.97 -10.80 8.44
N PRO A 13 22.83 -10.88 7.75
CA PRO A 13 21.73 -11.72 8.20
C PRO A 13 22.24 -13.16 8.40
N PRO A 14 21.87 -13.83 9.49
CA PRO A 14 22.34 -15.18 9.77
C PRO A 14 21.96 -16.11 8.61
N VAL A 15 22.89 -16.99 8.24
CA VAL A 15 22.67 -17.98 7.16
C VAL A 15 21.36 -18.73 7.41
N PRO A 16 20.41 -18.74 6.45
CA PRO A 16 19.11 -19.36 6.65
C PRO A 16 19.26 -20.85 6.96
N SER A 17 18.55 -21.33 7.99
CA SER A 17 18.54 -22.75 8.37
C SER A 17 17.99 -23.61 7.24
N LEU A 18 18.26 -24.93 7.28
CA LEU A 18 17.73 -25.87 6.29
C LEU A 18 16.19 -25.80 6.24
N GLY A 19 15.53 -25.75 7.42
CA GLY A 19 14.07 -25.62 7.51
C GLY A 19 13.55 -24.34 6.87
N GLU A 20 14.25 -23.21 7.08
CA GLU A 20 13.89 -21.92 6.45
C GLU A 20 14.05 -21.96 4.93
N ARG A 21 15.12 -22.59 4.44
CA ARG A 21 15.34 -22.78 2.99
C ARG A 21 14.27 -23.66 2.35
N ILE A 22 13.86 -24.73 3.05
CA ILE A 22 12.78 -25.61 2.57
C ILE A 22 11.45 -24.86 2.58
N LEU A 23 11.07 -24.24 3.70
CA LEU A 23 9.82 -23.50 3.83
C LEU A 23 9.74 -22.35 2.81
N ARG A 24 10.84 -21.64 2.62
CA ARG A 24 10.97 -20.60 1.61
C ARG A 24 10.71 -21.13 0.21
N ARG A 25 11.32 -22.24 -0.20
CA ARG A 25 11.10 -22.84 -1.52
C ARG A 25 9.67 -23.36 -1.70
N VAL A 26 9.11 -23.97 -0.66
CA VAL A 26 7.73 -24.51 -0.66
C VAL A 26 6.69 -23.41 -0.86
N VAL A 27 6.95 -22.19 -0.39
CA VAL A 27 6.01 -21.08 -0.53
C VAL A 27 6.32 -20.20 -1.75
N GLU A 28 7.61 -19.87 -2.00
CA GLU A 28 8.00 -18.96 -3.09
C GLU A 28 7.72 -19.58 -4.47
N LEU A 29 8.06 -20.87 -4.69
CA LEU A 29 7.91 -21.48 -6.02
C LEU A 29 6.44 -21.55 -6.48
N PRO A 30 5.48 -22.06 -5.67
CA PRO A 30 4.07 -22.04 -6.07
C PRO A 30 3.56 -20.62 -6.37
N VAL A 31 3.90 -19.63 -5.55
CA VAL A 31 3.45 -18.25 -5.76
C VAL A 31 3.97 -17.66 -7.06
N VAL A 32 5.24 -17.91 -7.39
CA VAL A 32 5.82 -17.46 -8.68
C VAL A 32 5.03 -18.08 -9.85
N VAL A 33 4.76 -19.38 -9.78
CA VAL A 33 3.98 -20.07 -10.81
C VAL A 33 2.57 -19.50 -10.89
N LEU A 34 1.90 -19.28 -9.76
CA LEU A 34 0.53 -18.75 -9.71
C LEU A 34 0.44 -17.34 -10.31
N ILE A 35 1.35 -16.41 -9.96
CA ILE A 35 1.34 -15.04 -10.52
C ILE A 35 1.59 -15.05 -12.03
N LEU A 36 2.55 -15.83 -12.50
CA LEU A 36 2.81 -15.93 -13.93
C LEU A 36 1.64 -16.57 -14.67
N LEU A 37 1.04 -17.61 -14.10
CA LEU A 37 -0.15 -18.25 -14.65
C LEU A 37 -1.34 -17.29 -14.69
N GLU A 38 -1.58 -16.54 -13.63
CA GLU A 38 -2.63 -15.53 -13.56
C GLU A 38 -2.46 -14.47 -14.65
N ALA A 39 -1.24 -13.93 -14.81
CA ALA A 39 -0.95 -12.95 -15.85
C ALA A 39 -1.20 -13.52 -17.27
N VAL A 40 -0.81 -14.78 -17.51
CA VAL A 40 -1.05 -15.46 -18.81
C VAL A 40 -2.53 -15.71 -19.04
N ILE A 41 -3.28 -16.19 -18.05
CA ILE A 41 -4.72 -16.48 -18.18
C ILE A 41 -5.49 -15.20 -18.47
N LEU A 42 -5.26 -14.14 -17.68
CA LEU A 42 -5.95 -12.86 -17.88
C LEU A 42 -5.57 -12.22 -19.21
N PHE A 43 -4.29 -12.25 -19.61
CA PHE A 43 -3.87 -11.77 -20.92
C PHE A 43 -4.51 -12.57 -22.07
N SER A 44 -4.59 -13.89 -21.93
CA SER A 44 -5.27 -14.75 -22.91
C SER A 44 -6.77 -14.42 -23.04
N GLY A 45 -7.43 -14.12 -21.90
CA GLY A 45 -8.81 -13.65 -21.86
C GLY A 45 -9.00 -12.32 -22.63
N VAL A 46 -8.06 -11.37 -22.41
CA VAL A 46 -8.04 -10.10 -23.13
C VAL A 46 -7.89 -10.30 -24.64
N VAL A 47 -6.90 -11.09 -25.08
CA VAL A 47 -6.68 -11.37 -26.50
C VAL A 47 -7.89 -12.07 -27.12
N SER A 48 -8.46 -13.07 -26.44
CA SER A 48 -9.65 -13.78 -26.91
C SER A 48 -10.85 -12.84 -27.07
N ARG A 49 -11.07 -11.93 -26.11
CA ARG A 49 -12.20 -10.97 -26.14
C ARG A 49 -12.05 -9.90 -27.22
N TYR A 50 -10.88 -9.26 -27.32
CA TYR A 50 -10.68 -8.07 -28.16
C TYR A 50 -10.12 -8.38 -29.56
N VAL A 51 -9.35 -9.47 -29.71
CA VAL A 51 -8.76 -9.84 -31.01
C VAL A 51 -9.60 -10.89 -31.73
N PHE A 52 -10.02 -11.93 -30.99
CA PHE A 52 -10.80 -13.03 -31.59
C PHE A 52 -12.32 -12.86 -31.44
N HIS A 53 -12.79 -11.83 -30.71
CA HIS A 53 -14.20 -11.58 -30.43
C HIS A 53 -14.95 -12.81 -29.86
N ASN A 54 -14.23 -13.67 -29.14
CA ASN A 54 -14.75 -14.91 -28.56
C ASN A 54 -14.32 -14.97 -27.08
N PRO A 55 -15.08 -14.35 -26.14
CA PRO A 55 -14.69 -14.28 -24.74
C PRO A 55 -14.66 -15.68 -24.08
N ILE A 56 -13.56 -15.95 -23.37
CA ILE A 56 -13.40 -17.18 -22.61
C ILE A 56 -14.04 -16.99 -21.23
N GLY A 57 -15.17 -17.64 -20.97
CA GLY A 57 -16.00 -17.39 -19.78
C GLY A 57 -15.39 -17.82 -18.44
N TRP A 58 -14.38 -18.71 -18.43
CA TRP A 58 -13.77 -19.23 -17.20
C TRP A 58 -12.52 -18.47 -16.72
N THR A 59 -11.98 -17.54 -17.52
CA THR A 59 -10.71 -16.86 -17.20
C THR A 59 -10.77 -16.05 -15.91
N ASP A 60 -11.83 -15.24 -15.75
CA ASP A 60 -12.01 -14.40 -14.56
C ASP A 60 -12.27 -15.24 -13.30
N GLU A 61 -12.97 -16.37 -13.47
CA GLU A 61 -13.27 -17.29 -12.37
C GLU A 61 -12.00 -18.01 -11.90
N LEU A 62 -11.19 -18.54 -12.83
CA LEU A 62 -9.93 -19.18 -12.49
C LEU A 62 -8.94 -18.16 -11.88
N ALA A 63 -8.87 -16.96 -12.43
CA ALA A 63 -8.06 -15.89 -11.85
C ALA A 63 -8.48 -15.56 -10.41
N SER A 64 -9.79 -15.52 -10.11
CA SER A 64 -10.28 -15.33 -8.74
C SER A 64 -9.85 -16.45 -7.79
N VAL A 65 -9.80 -17.70 -8.27
CA VAL A 65 -9.29 -18.83 -7.47
C VAL A 65 -7.80 -18.65 -7.18
N LEU A 66 -7.00 -18.39 -8.22
CA LEU A 66 -5.54 -18.22 -8.10
C LEU A 66 -5.18 -17.02 -7.22
N PHE A 67 -5.95 -15.94 -7.33
CA PHE A 67 -5.71 -14.70 -6.61
C PHE A 67 -5.73 -14.86 -5.08
N LEU A 68 -6.72 -15.58 -4.53
CA LEU A 68 -6.77 -15.80 -3.09
C LEU A 68 -5.58 -16.64 -2.60
N TRP A 69 -5.14 -17.63 -3.41
CA TRP A 69 -3.91 -18.38 -3.14
C TRP A 69 -2.67 -17.49 -3.19
N ILE A 70 -2.56 -16.62 -4.20
CA ILE A 70 -1.45 -15.65 -4.30
C ILE A 70 -1.44 -14.73 -3.07
N GLY A 71 -2.60 -14.24 -2.66
CA GLY A 71 -2.74 -13.37 -1.49
C GLY A 71 -2.28 -14.05 -0.21
N MET A 72 -2.75 -15.27 0.05
CA MET A 72 -2.46 -15.97 1.31
C MET A 72 -1.04 -16.54 1.36
N LEU A 73 -0.52 -17.10 0.27
CA LEU A 73 0.86 -17.54 0.18
C LEU A 73 1.83 -16.34 0.19
N GLY A 74 1.47 -15.25 -0.48
CA GLY A 74 2.20 -13.99 -0.44
C GLY A 74 2.27 -13.41 0.97
N ALA A 75 1.16 -13.45 1.73
CA ALA A 75 1.13 -13.05 3.13
C ALA A 75 2.09 -13.92 3.99
N ALA A 76 2.17 -15.22 3.72
CA ALA A 76 3.12 -16.10 4.40
C ALA A 76 4.58 -15.77 4.05
N ILE A 77 4.88 -15.39 2.78
CA ILE A 77 6.20 -14.88 2.37
C ILE A 77 6.51 -13.56 3.09
N ALA A 78 5.58 -12.62 3.11
CA ALA A 78 5.73 -11.36 3.81
C ALA A 78 6.02 -11.56 5.30
N PHE A 79 5.34 -12.53 5.92
CA PHE A 79 5.56 -12.87 7.32
C PHE A 79 6.95 -13.49 7.56
N LEU A 80 7.38 -14.38 6.67
CA LEU A 80 8.70 -15.01 6.71
C LEU A 80 9.84 -13.98 6.57
N ARG A 81 9.64 -12.97 5.71
CA ARG A 81 10.62 -11.91 5.44
C ARG A 81 10.54 -10.74 6.43
N GLY A 82 9.51 -10.70 7.28
CA GLY A 82 9.26 -9.57 8.18
C GLY A 82 8.82 -8.30 7.46
N GLU A 83 8.22 -8.45 6.27
CA GLU A 83 7.77 -7.37 5.37
C GLU A 83 6.31 -6.96 5.62
N HIS A 84 5.60 -7.60 6.57
CA HIS A 84 4.30 -7.08 7.01
C HIS A 84 4.44 -5.67 7.60
N MET A 85 3.59 -4.78 7.16
CA MET A 85 3.58 -3.39 7.61
C MET A 85 3.38 -3.31 9.12
N ARG A 86 4.30 -2.65 9.82
CA ARG A 86 4.28 -2.46 11.28
C ARG A 86 4.83 -1.09 11.66
N LEU A 87 4.40 -0.57 12.79
CA LEU A 87 4.90 0.69 13.33
C LEU A 87 6.25 0.45 14.03
N THR A 88 7.36 0.87 13.41
CA THR A 88 8.72 0.67 13.94
C THR A 88 9.18 1.81 14.85
N PHE A 89 8.57 2.99 14.73
CA PHE A 89 8.99 4.19 15.44
C PHE A 89 9.09 3.99 16.95
N ALA A 90 8.10 3.38 17.57
CA ALA A 90 8.12 3.12 19.01
C ALA A 90 9.23 2.13 19.39
N LEU A 91 9.43 1.08 18.58
CA LEU A 91 10.43 0.05 18.80
C LEU A 91 11.87 0.59 18.69
N GLU A 92 12.12 1.53 17.79
CA GLU A 92 13.44 2.14 17.56
C GLU A 92 13.90 3.00 18.74
N HIS A 93 12.94 3.55 19.51
CA HIS A 93 13.22 4.36 20.70
C HIS A 93 13.26 3.54 22.00
N MET A 94 12.97 2.23 21.95
CA MET A 94 13.03 1.33 23.09
C MET A 94 14.47 0.88 23.38
N ARG A 95 14.75 0.57 24.66
CA ARG A 95 15.99 -0.11 25.04
C ARG A 95 16.06 -1.49 24.36
N PRO A 96 17.25 -1.99 23.99
CA PRO A 96 17.40 -3.26 23.25
C PRO A 96 16.65 -4.45 23.88
N GLU A 97 16.66 -4.54 25.22
CA GLU A 97 15.98 -5.60 25.95
C GLU A 97 14.45 -5.53 25.83
N LEU A 98 13.89 -4.30 25.97
CA LEU A 98 12.45 -4.06 25.82
C LEU A 98 12.00 -4.28 24.37
N ARG A 99 12.83 -3.88 23.43
CA ARG A 99 12.59 -4.11 22.00
C ARG A 99 12.50 -5.60 21.69
N ALA A 100 13.44 -6.42 22.19
CA ALA A 100 13.38 -7.87 21.99
C ALA A 100 12.13 -8.50 22.62
N CYS A 101 11.70 -8.01 23.79
CA CYS A 101 10.44 -8.44 24.42
C CYS A 101 9.22 -8.03 23.59
N ALA A 102 9.18 -6.82 23.06
CA ALA A 102 8.09 -6.33 22.21
C ALA A 102 8.01 -7.10 20.88
N GLU A 103 9.15 -7.37 20.23
CA GLU A 103 9.22 -8.20 19.02
C GLU A 103 8.71 -9.63 19.29
N THR A 104 9.10 -10.24 20.41
CA THR A 104 8.59 -11.55 20.84
C THR A 104 7.08 -11.50 21.12
N PHE A 105 6.60 -10.45 21.80
CA PHE A 105 5.18 -10.24 22.06
C PHE A 105 4.38 -10.11 20.75
N ALA A 106 4.86 -9.34 19.78
CA ALA A 106 4.23 -9.20 18.48
C ALA A 106 4.08 -10.53 17.74
N LEU A 107 5.12 -11.39 17.78
CA LEU A 107 5.07 -12.74 17.22
C LEU A 107 4.06 -13.64 17.95
N VAL A 108 4.00 -13.58 19.29
CA VAL A 108 3.07 -14.38 20.10
C VAL A 108 1.61 -13.93 19.84
N VAL A 109 1.34 -12.63 19.76
CA VAL A 109 -0.01 -12.10 19.44
C VAL A 109 -0.44 -12.55 18.05
N SER A 110 0.46 -12.47 17.05
CA SER A 110 0.19 -12.93 15.69
C SER A 110 -0.11 -14.43 15.67
N LEU A 111 0.67 -15.23 16.40
CA LEU A 111 0.48 -16.68 16.53
C LEU A 111 -0.87 -17.02 17.19
N VAL A 112 -1.22 -16.32 18.27
CA VAL A 112 -2.50 -16.52 18.98
C VAL A 112 -3.69 -16.23 18.06
N PHE A 113 -3.63 -15.14 17.29
CA PHE A 113 -4.65 -14.84 16.30
C PHE A 113 -4.78 -15.95 15.25
N LEU A 114 -3.67 -16.36 14.64
CA LEU A 114 -3.67 -17.39 13.60
C LEU A 114 -4.20 -18.74 14.11
N VAL A 115 -3.77 -19.17 15.30
CA VAL A 115 -4.23 -20.43 15.91
C VAL A 115 -5.72 -20.35 16.25
N ALA A 116 -6.18 -19.23 16.82
CA ALA A 116 -7.60 -19.04 17.14
C ALA A 116 -8.48 -19.04 15.89
N MET A 117 -7.98 -18.54 14.76
CA MET A 117 -8.73 -18.44 13.51
C MET A 117 -8.60 -19.66 12.60
N LEU A 118 -7.64 -20.55 12.84
CA LEU A 118 -7.41 -21.75 11.99
C LEU A 118 -8.63 -22.68 11.97
N GLY A 119 -9.23 -22.96 13.13
CA GLY A 119 -10.44 -23.79 13.23
C GLY A 119 -11.67 -23.16 12.54
N PRO A 120 -12.00 -21.89 12.81
CA PRO A 120 -13.01 -21.17 12.05
C PRO A 120 -12.76 -21.15 10.54
N ALA A 121 -11.49 -20.96 10.09
CA ALA A 121 -11.14 -20.97 8.67
C ALA A 121 -11.37 -22.34 8.01
N ALA A 122 -11.02 -23.44 8.68
CA ALA A 122 -11.31 -24.79 8.19
C ALA A 122 -12.81 -25.04 8.05
N ARG A 123 -13.60 -24.69 9.07
CA ARG A 123 -15.06 -24.81 9.02
C ARG A 123 -15.72 -23.94 7.95
N PHE A 124 -15.19 -22.73 7.72
CA PHE A 124 -15.67 -21.89 6.64
C PHE A 124 -15.39 -22.53 5.28
N THR A 125 -14.20 -23.10 5.08
CA THR A 125 -13.87 -23.86 3.87
C THR A 125 -14.79 -25.05 3.64
N GLU A 126 -15.15 -25.79 4.70
CA GLU A 126 -16.10 -26.90 4.63
C GLU A 126 -17.52 -26.40 4.23
N SER A 127 -17.97 -25.28 4.79
CA SER A 127 -19.29 -24.72 4.44
C SER A 127 -19.38 -24.29 2.98
N GLU A 128 -18.26 -23.86 2.38
CA GLU A 128 -18.16 -23.46 0.97
C GLU A 128 -18.04 -24.66 -0.01
N ALA A 129 -17.93 -25.88 0.49
CA ALA A 129 -17.78 -27.08 -0.35
C ALA A 129 -19.01 -27.39 -1.21
N ILE A 130 -20.19 -26.96 -0.77
CA ILE A 130 -21.48 -27.19 -1.45
C ILE A 130 -21.65 -26.21 -2.64
N ILE A 131 -20.98 -25.05 -2.57
CA ILE A 131 -21.06 -24.00 -3.58
C ILE A 131 -20.10 -24.34 -4.71
N THR A 132 -20.60 -24.41 -5.94
CA THR A 132 -19.79 -24.62 -7.15
C THR A 132 -19.70 -23.35 -7.96
N THR A 133 -18.57 -23.16 -8.60
CA THR A 133 -18.32 -22.03 -9.49
C THR A 133 -19.08 -22.19 -10.81
N PRO A 134 -19.66 -21.10 -11.38
CA PRO A 134 -20.56 -21.18 -12.51
C PRO A 134 -19.92 -21.69 -13.81
N ALA A 135 -18.70 -21.25 -14.12
CA ALA A 135 -18.06 -21.55 -15.41
C ALA A 135 -17.18 -22.81 -15.35
N LEU A 136 -16.44 -23.00 -14.24
CA LEU A 136 -15.54 -24.15 -14.07
C LEU A 136 -16.22 -25.37 -13.45
N GLY A 137 -17.36 -25.18 -12.75
CA GLY A 137 -18.05 -26.25 -12.02
C GLY A 137 -17.26 -26.85 -10.86
N ILE A 138 -16.20 -26.17 -10.38
CA ILE A 138 -15.38 -26.61 -9.24
C ILE A 138 -15.95 -26.09 -7.92
N SER A 139 -15.69 -26.80 -6.82
CA SER A 139 -16.12 -26.38 -5.50
C SER A 139 -15.41 -25.09 -5.06
N ASN A 140 -16.17 -24.13 -4.51
CA ASN A 140 -15.62 -22.88 -3.96
C ASN A 140 -14.66 -23.12 -2.79
N SER A 141 -14.76 -24.28 -2.12
CA SER A 141 -13.82 -24.68 -1.08
C SER A 141 -12.36 -24.70 -1.56
N LEU A 142 -12.10 -25.00 -2.85
CA LEU A 142 -10.75 -24.97 -3.43
C LEU A 142 -10.15 -23.54 -3.42
N ARG A 143 -10.99 -22.53 -3.64
CA ARG A 143 -10.58 -21.13 -3.54
C ARG A 143 -10.33 -20.73 -2.09
N VAL A 144 -11.30 -21.00 -1.22
CA VAL A 144 -11.29 -20.58 0.18
C VAL A 144 -10.26 -21.35 1.01
N ALA A 145 -9.87 -22.57 0.62
CA ALA A 145 -8.81 -23.35 1.26
C ALA A 145 -7.46 -22.61 1.36
N ALA A 146 -7.24 -21.59 0.52
CA ALA A 146 -6.09 -20.72 0.63
C ALA A 146 -5.94 -20.08 2.03
N ILE A 147 -7.06 -19.77 2.72
CA ILE A 147 -7.05 -19.09 4.02
C ILE A 147 -6.50 -20.01 5.12
N PRO A 148 -7.07 -21.19 5.41
CA PRO A 148 -6.51 -22.07 6.42
C PRO A 148 -5.10 -22.56 6.09
N VAL A 149 -4.77 -22.77 4.81
CA VAL A 149 -3.40 -23.14 4.39
C VAL A 149 -2.43 -21.99 4.66
N GLY A 150 -2.79 -20.75 4.30
CA GLY A 150 -1.97 -19.57 4.59
C GLY A 150 -1.77 -19.36 6.09
N PHE A 151 -2.84 -19.54 6.89
CA PHE A 151 -2.72 -19.46 8.35
C PHE A 151 -1.79 -20.55 8.92
N ALA A 152 -1.91 -21.79 8.45
CA ALA A 152 -1.03 -22.89 8.87
C ALA A 152 0.45 -22.61 8.51
N LEU A 153 0.72 -22.07 7.33
CA LEU A 153 2.07 -21.67 6.91
C LEU A 153 2.60 -20.52 7.77
N MET A 154 1.79 -19.50 8.04
CA MET A 154 2.20 -18.39 8.92
C MET A 154 2.42 -18.87 10.37
N ILE A 155 1.65 -19.83 10.88
CA ILE A 155 1.87 -20.47 12.18
C ILE A 155 3.24 -21.16 12.18
N ALA A 156 3.56 -21.96 11.15
CA ALA A 156 4.85 -22.63 11.03
C ALA A 156 6.02 -21.62 11.03
N VAL A 157 5.86 -20.50 10.30
CA VAL A 157 6.84 -19.40 10.27
C VAL A 157 6.99 -18.78 11.66
N ALA A 158 5.86 -18.46 12.33
CA ALA A 158 5.89 -17.84 13.67
C ALA A 158 6.61 -18.73 14.70
N LEU A 159 6.30 -20.03 14.71
CA LEU A 159 6.94 -20.98 15.59
C LEU A 159 8.44 -21.09 15.32
N MET A 160 8.84 -21.13 14.04
CA MET A 160 10.24 -21.14 13.64
C MET A 160 10.97 -19.86 14.08
N GLN A 161 10.36 -18.68 13.90
CA GLN A 161 10.95 -17.41 14.32
C GLN A 161 11.06 -17.31 15.84
N LEU A 162 10.04 -17.72 16.60
CA LEU A 162 10.08 -17.79 18.06
C LEU A 162 11.20 -18.72 18.57
N TRP A 163 11.33 -19.89 17.96
CA TRP A 163 12.41 -20.84 18.31
C TRP A 163 13.82 -20.26 18.12
N ARG A 164 13.99 -19.43 17.08
CA ARG A 164 15.32 -18.88 16.71
C ARG A 164 15.67 -17.57 17.41
N GLN A 165 14.70 -16.72 17.66
CA GLN A 165 14.93 -15.32 18.06
C GLN A 165 14.57 -15.05 19.52
N ALA A 166 13.69 -15.85 20.12
CA ALA A 166 13.19 -15.62 21.45
C ALA A 166 13.70 -16.65 22.46
N THR A 167 13.96 -16.21 23.69
CA THR A 167 14.21 -17.11 24.80
C THR A 167 12.89 -17.68 25.33
N LEU A 168 12.91 -18.90 25.88
CA LEU A 168 11.71 -19.51 26.47
C LEU A 168 11.06 -18.60 27.52
N ARG A 169 11.87 -17.87 28.30
CA ARG A 169 11.38 -16.92 29.32
C ARG A 169 10.60 -15.77 28.67
N GLN A 170 11.06 -15.22 27.54
CA GLN A 170 10.36 -14.14 26.81
C GLN A 170 9.05 -14.67 26.22
N VAL A 171 9.05 -15.87 25.64
CA VAL A 171 7.84 -16.49 25.09
C VAL A 171 6.81 -16.73 26.18
N MET A 172 7.22 -17.30 27.33
CA MET A 172 6.33 -17.49 28.47
C MET A 172 5.77 -16.20 29.02
N ALA A 173 6.60 -15.15 29.15
CA ALA A 173 6.16 -13.84 29.61
C ALA A 173 5.15 -13.20 28.64
N ALA A 174 5.41 -13.27 27.34
CA ALA A 174 4.50 -12.78 26.32
C ALA A 174 3.17 -13.56 26.30
N ALA A 175 3.22 -14.89 26.37
CA ALA A 175 2.04 -15.74 26.46
C ALA A 175 1.23 -15.49 27.73
N ALA A 176 1.90 -15.34 28.88
CA ALA A 176 1.26 -14.98 30.14
C ALA A 176 0.55 -13.62 30.06
N LEU A 177 1.21 -12.60 29.46
CA LEU A 177 0.60 -11.29 29.27
C LEU A 177 -0.64 -11.36 28.38
N VAL A 178 -0.57 -12.07 27.26
CA VAL A 178 -1.74 -12.30 26.38
C VAL A 178 -2.86 -13.04 27.13
N GLY A 179 -2.50 -14.06 27.92
CA GLY A 179 -3.46 -14.79 28.75
C GLY A 179 -4.14 -13.92 29.82
N VAL A 180 -3.37 -13.05 30.49
CA VAL A 180 -3.89 -12.08 31.47
C VAL A 180 -4.85 -11.09 30.80
N VAL A 181 -4.50 -10.55 29.64
CA VAL A 181 -5.36 -9.63 28.87
C VAL A 181 -6.63 -10.35 28.42
N ALA A 182 -6.53 -11.57 27.91
CA ALA A 182 -7.70 -12.37 27.52
C ALA A 182 -8.60 -12.68 28.71
N LEU A 183 -8.03 -13.03 29.86
CA LEU A 183 -8.78 -13.27 31.11
C LEU A 183 -9.46 -11.98 31.60
N ALA A 184 -8.78 -10.83 31.52
CA ALA A 184 -9.35 -9.54 31.86
C ALA A 184 -10.57 -9.21 30.97
N PHE A 185 -10.47 -9.41 29.67
CA PHE A 185 -11.60 -9.25 28.75
C PHE A 185 -12.73 -10.25 29.04
N TYR A 186 -12.40 -11.50 29.36
CA TYR A 186 -13.39 -12.51 29.71
C TYR A 186 -14.19 -12.11 30.98
N LEU A 187 -13.49 -11.73 32.04
CA LEU A 187 -14.11 -11.28 33.29
C LEU A 187 -14.89 -9.97 33.11
N ALA A 188 -14.39 -9.06 32.28
CA ALA A 188 -15.08 -7.80 31.96
C ALA A 188 -16.20 -7.95 30.92
N SER A 189 -16.36 -9.10 30.28
CA SER A 189 -17.31 -9.30 29.17
C SER A 189 -18.77 -8.89 29.49
N PRO A 190 -19.34 -9.20 30.69
CA PRO A 190 -20.69 -8.73 31.02
C PRO A 190 -20.80 -7.20 31.07
N TRP A 191 -19.78 -6.53 31.63
CA TRP A 191 -19.73 -5.07 31.68
C TRP A 191 -19.47 -4.48 30.30
N LEU A 192 -18.55 -5.03 29.51
CA LEU A 192 -18.27 -4.59 28.15
C LEU A 192 -19.50 -4.65 27.24
N LYS A 193 -20.35 -5.65 27.42
CA LYS A 193 -21.64 -5.77 26.71
C LYS A 193 -22.67 -4.76 27.17
N SER A 194 -22.60 -4.31 28.43
CA SER A 194 -23.58 -3.37 29.01
C SER A 194 -23.30 -1.90 28.63
N ILE A 195 -22.04 -1.52 28.34
CA ILE A 195 -21.67 -0.15 28.01
C ILE A 195 -21.95 0.24 26.54
N GLY A 196 -22.57 -0.66 25.77
CA GLY A 196 -22.91 -0.41 24.36
C GLY A 196 -21.67 -0.06 23.53
N ASN A 197 -21.82 0.90 22.61
CA ASN A 197 -20.76 1.25 21.64
C ASN A 197 -19.50 1.89 22.26
N THR A 198 -19.51 2.28 23.54
CA THR A 198 -18.30 2.75 24.22
C THR A 198 -17.24 1.64 24.29
N ASN A 199 -17.63 0.35 24.23
CA ASN A 199 -16.70 -0.77 24.17
C ASN A 199 -15.81 -0.76 22.93
N LEU A 200 -16.24 -0.12 21.84
CA LEU A 200 -15.43 0.01 20.60
C LEU A 200 -14.14 0.80 20.83
N LEU A 201 -14.19 1.80 21.73
CA LEU A 201 -12.96 2.54 22.12
C LEU A 201 -11.95 1.63 22.79
N ILE A 202 -12.40 0.62 23.53
CA ILE A 202 -11.52 -0.34 24.21
C ILE A 202 -10.96 -1.34 23.18
N PHE A 203 -11.84 -1.97 22.37
CA PHE A 203 -11.41 -2.99 21.42
C PHE A 203 -10.65 -2.41 20.22
N PHE A 204 -11.15 -1.35 19.60
CA PHE A 204 -10.56 -0.81 18.35
C PHE A 204 -9.71 0.45 18.59
N GLY A 205 -9.96 1.22 19.63
CA GLY A 205 -9.08 2.32 20.02
C GLY A 205 -7.86 1.84 20.81
N LEU A 206 -8.08 1.37 22.02
CA LEU A 206 -7.00 1.02 22.95
C LEU A 206 -6.21 -0.22 22.51
N THR A 207 -6.91 -1.34 22.17
CA THR A 207 -6.23 -2.61 21.83
C THR A 207 -5.43 -2.48 20.54
N VAL A 208 -5.98 -1.86 19.49
CA VAL A 208 -5.24 -1.64 18.24
C VAL A 208 -4.04 -0.74 18.48
N THR A 209 -4.22 0.40 19.17
CA THR A 209 -3.13 1.33 19.45
C THR A 209 -2.03 0.66 20.26
N ALA A 210 -2.38 -0.07 21.31
CA ALA A 210 -1.40 -0.79 22.14
C ALA A 210 -0.65 -1.86 21.33
N ALA A 211 -1.36 -2.64 20.52
CA ALA A 211 -0.76 -3.66 19.64
C ALA A 211 0.23 -3.02 18.66
N LEU A 212 -0.17 -1.92 17.99
CA LEU A 212 0.69 -1.21 17.04
C LEU A 212 1.94 -0.62 17.69
N LEU A 213 1.82 0.00 18.86
CA LEU A 213 2.95 0.56 19.61
C LEU A 213 3.92 -0.52 20.09
N LEU A 214 3.43 -1.74 20.32
CA LEU A 214 4.24 -2.91 20.66
C LEU A 214 4.79 -3.64 19.41
N GLY A 215 4.58 -3.09 18.21
CA GLY A 215 5.16 -3.59 16.97
C GLY A 215 4.43 -4.78 16.36
N VAL A 216 3.20 -5.07 16.79
CA VAL A 216 2.34 -6.05 16.11
C VAL A 216 2.04 -5.56 14.69
N PRO A 217 2.21 -6.39 13.64
CA PRO A 217 1.87 -5.97 12.30
C PRO A 217 0.39 -5.58 12.17
N ILE A 218 0.10 -4.58 11.34
CA ILE A 218 -1.21 -3.90 11.27
C ILE A 218 -2.36 -4.89 11.05
N GLY A 219 -2.21 -5.83 10.08
CA GLY A 219 -3.25 -6.84 9.80
C GLY A 219 -3.55 -7.73 11.00
N PHE A 220 -2.53 -8.12 11.76
CA PHE A 220 -2.72 -8.91 12.99
C PHE A 220 -3.29 -8.08 14.13
N ALA A 221 -2.93 -6.79 14.25
CA ALA A 221 -3.52 -5.89 15.23
C ALA A 221 -5.03 -5.69 15.00
N PHE A 222 -5.45 -5.53 13.75
CA PHE A 222 -6.87 -5.47 13.38
C PHE A 222 -7.58 -6.80 13.63
N GLY A 223 -6.94 -7.91 13.23
CA GLY A 223 -7.48 -9.26 13.43
C GLY A 223 -7.71 -9.59 14.91
N ILE A 224 -6.71 -9.38 15.77
CA ILE A 224 -6.82 -9.70 17.20
C ILE A 224 -7.83 -8.79 17.93
N ALA A 225 -7.90 -7.51 17.56
CA ALA A 225 -8.89 -6.59 18.11
C ALA A 225 -10.32 -7.00 17.70
N THR A 226 -10.53 -7.38 16.43
CA THR A 226 -11.80 -7.88 15.93
C THR A 226 -12.18 -9.21 16.61
N LEU A 227 -11.22 -10.11 16.76
CA LEU A 227 -11.42 -11.38 17.48
C LEU A 227 -11.84 -11.14 18.94
N ALA A 228 -11.13 -10.24 19.64
CA ALA A 228 -11.47 -9.87 21.02
C ALA A 228 -12.88 -9.26 21.12
N TYR A 229 -13.24 -8.35 20.19
CA TYR A 229 -14.57 -7.76 20.12
C TYR A 229 -15.66 -8.82 19.89
N VAL A 230 -15.45 -9.73 18.95
CA VAL A 230 -16.43 -10.79 18.66
C VAL A 230 -16.58 -11.74 19.83
N LEU A 231 -15.50 -12.17 20.47
CA LEU A 231 -15.53 -13.10 21.61
C LEU A 231 -16.12 -12.49 22.89
N PHE A 232 -15.73 -11.26 23.20
CA PHE A 232 -16.02 -10.67 24.52
C PHE A 232 -17.05 -9.53 24.47
N GLY A 233 -17.22 -8.88 23.31
CA GLY A 233 -18.14 -7.76 23.14
C GLY A 233 -19.49 -8.13 22.49
N THR A 234 -19.56 -9.26 21.76
CA THR A 234 -20.75 -9.64 20.99
C THR A 234 -21.21 -11.07 21.26
N ARG A 235 -22.21 -11.53 20.50
CA ARG A 235 -22.66 -12.94 20.44
C ARG A 235 -22.43 -13.55 19.06
N ALA A 236 -21.73 -12.83 18.16
CA ALA A 236 -21.47 -13.30 16.82
C ALA A 236 -20.47 -14.48 16.82
N PRO A 237 -20.63 -15.47 15.95
CA PRO A 237 -19.67 -16.55 15.82
C PRO A 237 -18.39 -16.08 15.16
N THR A 238 -17.23 -16.63 15.57
CA THR A 238 -15.91 -16.30 15.01
C THR A 238 -15.78 -16.61 13.52
N LEU A 239 -16.61 -17.51 12.99
CA LEU A 239 -16.70 -17.84 11.56
C LEU A 239 -16.95 -16.59 10.69
N VAL A 240 -17.72 -15.62 11.20
CA VAL A 240 -18.00 -14.37 10.49
C VAL A 240 -16.74 -13.59 10.20
N ILE A 241 -15.73 -13.62 11.10
CA ILE A 241 -14.47 -12.94 10.88
C ILE A 241 -13.80 -13.46 9.60
N VAL A 242 -13.75 -14.80 9.43
CA VAL A 242 -13.15 -15.45 8.26
C VAL A 242 -13.88 -15.08 6.98
N GLY A 243 -15.21 -15.16 7.00
CA GLY A 243 -16.04 -14.78 5.84
C GLY A 243 -15.83 -13.32 5.43
N ARG A 244 -15.72 -12.40 6.40
CA ARG A 244 -15.43 -10.98 6.12
C ARG A 244 -14.00 -10.75 5.66
N MET A 245 -13.03 -11.51 6.18
CA MET A 245 -11.66 -11.48 5.67
C MET A 245 -11.60 -11.98 4.22
N GLU A 246 -12.31 -13.06 3.92
CA GLU A 246 -12.39 -13.62 2.57
C GLU A 246 -13.05 -12.60 1.61
N GLU A 247 -14.23 -12.10 1.95
CA GLU A 247 -14.96 -11.10 1.15
C GLU A 247 -14.09 -9.87 0.84
N GLY A 248 -13.39 -9.35 1.87
CA GLY A 248 -12.53 -8.18 1.71
C GLY A 248 -11.31 -8.44 0.84
N SER A 249 -10.69 -9.63 0.92
CA SER A 249 -9.46 -9.95 0.19
C SER A 249 -9.68 -10.58 -1.18
N SER A 250 -10.89 -11.05 -1.50
CA SER A 250 -11.21 -11.74 -2.76
C SER A 250 -11.97 -10.89 -3.78
N HIS A 251 -12.15 -9.61 -3.52
CA HIS A 251 -12.86 -8.72 -4.44
C HIS A 251 -12.12 -8.65 -5.78
N LEU A 252 -12.82 -8.93 -6.91
CA LEU A 252 -12.22 -9.02 -8.26
C LEU A 252 -11.40 -7.79 -8.68
N ILE A 253 -11.77 -6.61 -8.20
CA ILE A 253 -11.04 -5.37 -8.43
C ILE A 253 -9.60 -5.44 -7.88
N LEU A 254 -9.39 -6.15 -6.77
CA LEU A 254 -8.09 -6.28 -6.12
C LEU A 254 -7.12 -7.21 -6.86
N LEU A 255 -7.61 -8.00 -7.84
CA LEU A 255 -6.77 -8.73 -8.80
C LEU A 255 -5.76 -7.80 -9.51
N ALA A 256 -6.12 -6.55 -9.70
CA ALA A 256 -5.20 -5.56 -10.28
C ALA A 256 -3.99 -5.24 -9.38
N VAL A 257 -4.07 -5.47 -8.05
CA VAL A 257 -2.99 -5.12 -7.10
C VAL A 257 -1.69 -5.87 -7.40
N PRO A 258 -1.63 -7.22 -7.39
CA PRO A 258 -0.38 -7.92 -7.71
C PRO A 258 0.12 -7.62 -9.12
N LEU A 259 -0.77 -7.43 -10.08
CA LEU A 259 -0.40 -7.18 -11.47
C LEU A 259 0.21 -5.78 -11.67
N PHE A 260 -0.32 -4.72 -11.03
CA PHE A 260 0.29 -3.40 -11.10
C PHE A 260 1.60 -3.33 -10.30
N VAL A 261 1.72 -4.02 -9.17
CA VAL A 261 3.00 -4.15 -8.45
C VAL A 261 4.05 -4.82 -9.34
N LEU A 262 3.68 -5.91 -10.03
CA LEU A 262 4.55 -6.59 -10.99
C LEU A 262 4.92 -5.69 -12.16
N LEU A 263 3.94 -4.98 -12.73
CA LEU A 263 4.16 -4.03 -13.83
C LEU A 263 5.18 -2.97 -13.44
N GLY A 264 5.03 -2.36 -12.24
CA GLY A 264 5.96 -1.36 -11.73
C GLY A 264 7.39 -1.90 -11.55
N ALA A 265 7.52 -3.12 -11.00
CA ALA A 265 8.81 -3.77 -10.82
C ALA A 265 9.48 -4.14 -12.17
N LEU A 266 8.69 -4.62 -13.13
CA LEU A 266 9.18 -4.93 -14.49
C LEU A 266 9.61 -3.68 -15.25
N MET A 267 8.95 -2.54 -15.05
CA MET A 267 9.29 -1.26 -15.68
C MET A 267 10.71 -0.79 -15.29
N GLU A 268 11.10 -1.02 -14.03
CA GLU A 268 12.45 -0.70 -13.55
C GLU A 268 13.50 -1.54 -14.30
N VAL A 269 13.31 -2.86 -14.35
CA VAL A 269 14.24 -3.82 -14.98
C VAL A 269 14.27 -3.70 -16.50
N ALA A 270 13.15 -3.34 -17.10
CA ALA A 270 13.04 -3.10 -18.54
C ALA A 270 13.64 -1.75 -18.98
N GLY A 271 14.03 -0.86 -18.04
CA GLY A 271 14.66 0.42 -18.35
C GLY A 271 13.72 1.56 -18.77
N LEU A 272 12.40 1.37 -18.64
CA LEU A 272 11.41 2.38 -19.03
C LEU A 272 11.55 3.66 -18.20
N ALA A 273 11.65 3.53 -16.87
CA ALA A 273 11.83 4.68 -15.98
C ALA A 273 13.09 5.49 -16.33
N ARG A 274 14.18 4.81 -16.63
CA ARG A 274 15.45 5.46 -17.03
C ARG A 274 15.29 6.25 -18.32
N ALA A 275 14.57 5.71 -19.31
CA ALA A 275 14.30 6.40 -20.58
C ALA A 275 13.46 7.67 -20.37
N MET A 276 12.41 7.59 -19.55
CA MET A 276 11.55 8.75 -19.22
C MET A 276 12.32 9.85 -18.49
N VAL A 277 13.08 9.47 -17.44
CA VAL A 277 13.93 10.41 -16.69
C VAL A 277 14.97 11.05 -17.60
N GLY A 278 15.61 10.27 -18.47
CA GLY A 278 16.60 10.75 -19.43
C GLY A 278 16.04 11.80 -20.40
N PHE A 279 14.83 11.58 -20.91
CA PHE A 279 14.12 12.56 -21.75
C PHE A 279 13.83 13.85 -20.99
N LEU A 280 13.22 13.76 -19.79
CA LEU A 280 12.91 14.94 -18.99
C LEU A 280 14.17 15.72 -18.60
N ALA A 281 15.27 15.03 -18.27
CA ALA A 281 16.55 15.65 -17.97
C ALA A 281 17.15 16.38 -19.19
N ALA A 282 17.03 15.80 -20.38
CA ALA A 282 17.44 16.48 -21.62
C ALA A 282 16.59 17.71 -21.94
N LEU A 283 15.29 17.67 -21.61
CA LEU A 283 14.33 18.74 -21.89
C LEU A 283 14.45 19.89 -20.87
N LEU A 284 14.46 19.58 -19.57
CA LEU A 284 14.33 20.54 -18.48
C LEU A 284 15.62 20.76 -17.68
N GLY A 285 16.61 19.89 -17.85
CA GLY A 285 17.83 19.91 -17.02
C GLY A 285 18.66 21.19 -17.12
N HIS A 286 18.47 21.99 -18.15
CA HIS A 286 19.19 23.26 -18.36
C HIS A 286 18.49 24.48 -17.71
N VAL A 287 17.30 24.33 -17.17
CA VAL A 287 16.55 25.40 -16.51
C VAL A 287 16.94 25.46 -15.04
N ARG A 288 16.82 26.63 -14.41
CA ARG A 288 17.00 26.81 -12.97
C ARG A 288 16.01 25.91 -12.20
N GLY A 289 16.49 25.13 -11.23
CA GLY A 289 15.67 24.12 -10.58
C GLY A 289 15.25 22.99 -11.52
N GLY A 290 15.84 22.89 -12.70
CA GLY A 290 15.42 21.95 -13.75
C GLY A 290 15.44 20.51 -13.32
N LEU A 291 16.46 20.06 -12.55
CA LEU A 291 16.49 18.69 -12.04
C LEU A 291 15.39 18.41 -11.00
N ASN A 292 14.98 19.42 -10.25
CA ASN A 292 13.84 19.28 -9.34
C ASN A 292 12.52 19.12 -10.12
N LEU A 293 12.35 19.88 -11.20
CA LEU A 293 11.20 19.73 -12.10
C LEU A 293 11.24 18.37 -12.83
N VAL A 294 12.44 17.89 -13.19
CA VAL A 294 12.63 16.55 -13.74
C VAL A 294 12.20 15.48 -12.73
N LEU A 295 12.57 15.64 -11.45
CA LEU A 295 12.17 14.71 -10.39
C LEU A 295 10.65 14.68 -10.24
N LEU A 296 10.00 15.84 -10.13
CA LEU A 296 8.54 15.92 -10.04
C LEU A 296 7.84 15.33 -11.26
N GLY A 297 8.29 15.69 -12.48
CA GLY A 297 7.75 15.16 -13.72
C GLY A 297 7.98 13.66 -13.87
N ALA A 298 9.16 13.16 -13.47
CA ALA A 298 9.47 11.74 -13.49
C ALA A 298 8.58 10.97 -12.49
N MET A 299 8.42 11.47 -11.26
CA MET A 299 7.51 10.88 -10.28
C MET A 299 6.07 10.87 -10.79
N TYR A 300 5.60 11.96 -11.42
CA TYR A 300 4.26 12.02 -12.00
C TYR A 300 4.04 10.97 -13.09
N LEU A 301 5.00 10.82 -14.01
CA LEU A 301 4.89 9.88 -15.13
C LEU A 301 5.08 8.42 -14.71
N VAL A 302 6.05 8.15 -13.83
CA VAL A 302 6.37 6.79 -13.36
C VAL A 302 5.23 6.26 -12.49
N SER A 303 4.66 7.09 -11.61
CA SER A 303 3.49 6.72 -10.82
C SER A 303 2.26 6.39 -11.66
N GLY A 304 2.13 7.01 -12.83
CA GLY A 304 1.11 6.67 -13.82
C GLY A 304 1.27 5.26 -14.45
N ILE A 305 2.20 4.43 -13.95
CA ILE A 305 2.41 3.06 -14.41
C ILE A 305 2.48 2.08 -13.24
N SER A 306 3.32 2.37 -12.23
CA SER A 306 3.64 1.41 -11.17
C SER A 306 2.60 1.32 -10.06
N GLY A 307 1.90 2.41 -9.79
CA GLY A 307 0.95 2.52 -8.69
C GLY A 307 1.55 2.39 -7.28
N SER A 308 2.87 2.30 -7.15
CA SER A 308 3.59 2.12 -5.88
C SER A 308 4.58 3.25 -5.63
N LYS A 309 4.28 4.13 -4.67
CA LYS A 309 5.12 5.26 -4.27
C LYS A 309 6.58 4.86 -3.94
N VAL A 310 6.78 3.71 -3.31
CA VAL A 310 8.13 3.23 -2.94
C VAL A 310 8.90 2.79 -4.18
N ALA A 311 8.26 2.04 -5.08
CA ALA A 311 8.86 1.62 -6.34
C ALA A 311 9.21 2.84 -7.21
N ASP A 312 8.33 3.84 -7.28
CA ASP A 312 8.57 5.08 -8.03
C ASP A 312 9.80 5.83 -7.52
N MET A 313 9.86 6.03 -6.19
CA MET A 313 11.01 6.68 -5.57
C MET A 313 12.31 5.90 -5.79
N ALA A 314 12.26 4.58 -5.70
CA ALA A 314 13.41 3.70 -5.93
C ALA A 314 13.87 3.70 -7.39
N ALA A 315 12.96 3.87 -8.35
CA ALA A 315 13.28 3.96 -9.77
C ALA A 315 13.88 5.33 -10.17
N VAL A 316 13.39 6.42 -9.58
CA VAL A 316 13.74 7.79 -9.98
C VAL A 316 14.98 8.31 -9.24
N ALA A 317 15.08 8.10 -7.93
CA ALA A 317 16.14 8.69 -7.11
C ALA A 317 17.57 8.25 -7.52
N PRO A 318 17.87 6.96 -7.80
CA PRO A 318 19.21 6.54 -8.19
C PRO A 318 19.69 7.17 -9.50
N VAL A 319 18.77 7.52 -10.39
CA VAL A 319 19.08 8.13 -11.69
C VAL A 319 19.37 9.63 -11.54
N LEU A 320 18.61 10.34 -10.70
CA LEU A 320 18.69 11.80 -10.59
C LEU A 320 19.60 12.29 -9.47
N PHE A 321 19.65 11.64 -8.34
CA PHE A 321 20.39 12.12 -7.17
C PHE A 321 21.90 12.31 -7.40
N PRO A 322 22.60 11.43 -8.14
CA PRO A 322 24.02 11.66 -8.45
C PRO A 322 24.25 12.96 -9.21
N GLU A 323 23.36 13.29 -10.16
CA GLU A 323 23.47 14.50 -10.95
C GLU A 323 23.07 15.75 -10.15
N MET A 324 22.03 15.65 -9.30
CA MET A 324 21.62 16.73 -8.40
C MET A 324 22.74 17.06 -7.38
N LYS A 325 23.42 16.04 -6.84
CA LYS A 325 24.58 16.22 -5.95
C LYS A 325 25.76 16.91 -6.66
N LYS A 326 26.07 16.51 -7.92
CA LYS A 326 27.12 17.17 -8.72
C LYS A 326 26.83 18.65 -8.95
N ARG A 327 25.56 19.05 -9.00
CA ARG A 327 25.13 20.46 -9.11
C ARG A 327 25.06 21.20 -7.77
N GLY A 328 25.52 20.58 -6.69
CA GLY A 328 25.61 21.20 -5.36
C GLY A 328 24.29 21.27 -4.60
N GLN A 329 23.27 20.52 -5.02
CA GLN A 329 22.01 20.47 -4.27
C GLN A 329 22.21 19.77 -2.94
N LYS A 330 21.56 20.29 -1.89
CA LYS A 330 21.64 19.74 -0.54
C LYS A 330 20.90 18.42 -0.45
N PRO A 331 21.50 17.35 0.08
CA PRO A 331 20.87 16.03 0.15
C PRO A 331 19.51 16.04 0.84
N GLY A 332 19.34 16.80 1.93
CA GLY A 332 18.06 16.94 2.63
C GLY A 332 16.95 17.55 1.77
N GLU A 333 17.27 18.50 0.87
CA GLU A 333 16.31 19.08 -0.07
C GLU A 333 15.84 18.07 -1.12
N MET A 334 16.78 17.28 -1.64
CA MET A 334 16.49 16.26 -2.64
C MET A 334 15.54 15.21 -2.08
N VAL A 335 15.79 14.75 -0.86
CA VAL A 335 14.92 13.78 -0.15
C VAL A 335 13.58 14.41 0.21
N ALA A 336 13.54 15.66 0.65
CA ALA A 336 12.30 16.36 0.94
C ALA A 336 11.38 16.45 -0.29
N LEU A 337 11.93 16.78 -1.44
CA LEU A 337 11.18 16.83 -2.69
C LEU A 337 10.75 15.44 -3.15
N LEU A 338 11.61 14.42 -3.03
CA LEU A 338 11.28 13.04 -3.34
C LEU A 338 10.12 12.52 -2.48
N ALA A 339 10.20 12.74 -1.17
CA ALA A 339 9.17 12.33 -0.22
C ALA A 339 7.80 12.95 -0.55
N THR A 340 7.78 14.27 -0.76
CA THR A 340 6.53 14.99 -1.04
C THR A 340 5.95 14.68 -2.42
N SER A 341 6.80 14.38 -3.40
CA SER A 341 6.32 13.86 -4.69
C SER A 341 5.75 12.44 -4.57
N GLY A 342 6.24 11.61 -3.65
CA GLY A 342 5.64 10.33 -3.30
C GLY A 342 4.23 10.45 -2.70
N ALA A 343 3.98 11.49 -1.90
CA ALA A 343 2.64 11.78 -1.38
C ALA A 343 1.64 12.15 -2.50
N MET A 344 2.07 12.92 -3.49
CA MET A 344 1.28 13.26 -4.67
C MET A 344 0.97 12.01 -5.53
N ALA A 345 1.91 11.10 -5.61
CA ALA A 345 1.84 9.91 -6.45
C ALA A 345 0.61 9.02 -6.18
N GLU A 346 0.09 9.03 -4.95
CA GLU A 346 -1.08 8.22 -4.57
C GLU A 346 -2.38 8.59 -5.30
N THR A 347 -2.49 9.82 -5.82
CA THR A 347 -3.65 10.27 -6.60
C THR A 347 -3.50 10.06 -8.11
N ILE A 348 -2.32 9.65 -8.58
CA ILE A 348 -2.05 9.45 -10.01
C ILE A 348 -2.45 8.04 -10.43
N PRO A 349 -3.40 7.88 -11.39
CA PRO A 349 -3.77 6.54 -11.86
C PRO A 349 -2.70 5.92 -12.79
N PRO A 350 -2.54 4.58 -12.73
CA PRO A 350 -3.16 3.66 -11.77
C PRO A 350 -2.48 3.71 -10.40
N SER A 351 -3.27 3.73 -9.33
CA SER A 351 -2.77 3.73 -7.95
C SER A 351 -3.40 2.61 -7.15
N LEU A 352 -2.60 1.89 -6.37
CA LEU A 352 -3.07 0.84 -5.46
C LEU A 352 -4.06 1.41 -4.43
N VAL A 353 -3.87 2.65 -4.01
CA VAL A 353 -4.75 3.34 -3.06
C VAL A 353 -6.10 3.64 -3.69
N LEU A 354 -6.14 4.13 -4.94
CA LEU A 354 -7.39 4.37 -5.69
C LEU A 354 -8.17 3.07 -5.91
N ILE A 355 -7.48 1.98 -6.29
CA ILE A 355 -8.09 0.66 -6.47
C ILE A 355 -8.68 0.16 -5.14
N THR A 356 -7.95 0.31 -4.04
CA THR A 356 -8.42 -0.10 -2.72
C THR A 356 -9.64 0.71 -2.28
N VAL A 357 -9.62 2.04 -2.45
CA VAL A 357 -10.79 2.88 -2.16
C VAL A 357 -12.00 2.44 -2.98
N GLY A 358 -11.83 2.22 -4.29
CA GLY A 358 -12.90 1.72 -5.15
C GLY A 358 -13.48 0.38 -4.67
N SER A 359 -12.62 -0.55 -4.21
CA SER A 359 -13.06 -1.86 -3.73
C SER A 359 -13.88 -1.80 -2.44
N VAL A 360 -13.51 -0.92 -1.48
CA VAL A 360 -14.17 -0.84 -0.16
C VAL A 360 -15.34 0.15 -0.10
N THR A 361 -15.45 1.08 -1.06
CA THR A 361 -16.52 2.09 -1.12
C THR A 361 -17.49 1.89 -2.27
N SER A 362 -17.21 0.92 -3.15
CA SER A 362 -17.98 0.64 -4.39
C SER A 362 -18.03 1.83 -5.37
N ILE A 363 -17.06 2.75 -5.29
CA ILE A 363 -16.92 3.85 -6.25
C ILE A 363 -16.25 3.31 -7.52
N SER A 364 -16.73 3.76 -8.68
CA SER A 364 -16.13 3.39 -9.96
C SER A 364 -14.63 3.71 -10.03
N ILE A 365 -13.81 2.72 -10.35
CA ILE A 365 -12.36 2.92 -10.54
C ILE A 365 -12.08 3.88 -11.70
N ALA A 366 -12.85 3.81 -12.77
CA ALA A 366 -12.74 4.75 -13.88
C ALA A 366 -12.98 6.18 -13.42
N ALA A 367 -14.01 6.40 -12.58
CA ALA A 367 -14.29 7.70 -11.99
C ALA A 367 -13.15 8.17 -11.05
N LEU A 368 -12.60 7.29 -10.22
CA LEU A 368 -11.44 7.61 -9.36
C LEU A 368 -10.20 7.93 -10.20
N PHE A 369 -9.95 7.18 -11.27
CA PHE A 369 -8.81 7.43 -12.16
C PHE A 369 -8.95 8.76 -12.91
N THR A 370 -10.16 9.09 -13.37
CA THR A 370 -10.43 10.38 -14.00
C THR A 370 -10.27 11.51 -13.00
N GLY A 371 -10.88 11.38 -11.82
CA GLY A 371 -10.91 12.41 -10.80
C GLY A 371 -9.57 12.69 -10.11
N GLY A 372 -8.58 11.77 -10.19
CA GLY A 372 -7.28 11.92 -9.55
C GLY A 372 -6.27 12.81 -10.28
N LEU A 373 -6.43 13.02 -11.59
CA LEU A 373 -5.40 13.66 -12.43
C LEU A 373 -5.23 15.15 -12.15
N LEU A 374 -6.32 15.92 -12.13
CA LEU A 374 -6.22 17.35 -11.86
C LEU A 374 -5.76 17.63 -10.43
N PRO A 375 -6.26 16.94 -9.39
CA PRO A 375 -5.71 17.04 -8.04
C PRO A 375 -4.19 16.80 -8.01
N ALA A 376 -3.71 15.74 -8.67
CA ALA A 376 -2.29 15.47 -8.76
C ALA A 376 -1.51 16.58 -9.47
N LEU A 377 -2.06 17.13 -10.56
CA LEU A 377 -1.44 18.25 -11.29
C LEU A 377 -1.39 19.53 -10.44
N VAL A 378 -2.47 19.86 -9.72
CA VAL A 378 -2.51 21.02 -8.81
C VAL A 378 -1.42 20.90 -7.74
N VAL A 379 -1.29 19.72 -7.14
CA VAL A 379 -0.27 19.46 -6.13
C VAL A 379 1.14 19.48 -6.75
N ALA A 380 1.33 18.91 -7.94
CA ALA A 380 2.61 18.97 -8.67
C ALA A 380 3.05 20.41 -8.96
N LEU A 381 2.10 21.27 -9.39
CA LEU A 381 2.37 22.68 -9.64
C LEU A 381 2.72 23.44 -8.34
N ALA A 382 2.04 23.15 -7.23
CA ALA A 382 2.36 23.73 -5.94
C ALA A 382 3.77 23.33 -5.47
N LEU A 383 4.14 22.05 -5.60
CA LEU A 383 5.50 21.57 -5.32
C LEU A 383 6.55 22.19 -6.24
N ALA A 384 6.23 22.31 -7.54
CA ALA A 384 7.11 22.94 -8.52
C ALA A 384 7.36 24.42 -8.18
N ALA A 385 6.34 25.16 -7.76
CA ALA A 385 6.46 26.55 -7.36
C ALA A 385 7.39 26.72 -6.14
N VAL A 386 7.22 25.90 -5.09
CA VAL A 386 8.10 25.91 -3.92
C VAL A 386 9.52 25.50 -4.30
N SER A 387 9.69 24.46 -5.12
CA SER A 387 10.98 23.99 -5.57
C SER A 387 11.71 25.04 -6.40
N TYR A 388 11.03 25.71 -7.33
CA TYR A 388 11.58 26.81 -8.13
C TYR A 388 12.01 27.99 -7.25
N TYR A 389 11.19 28.36 -6.26
CA TYR A 389 11.52 29.41 -5.29
C TYR A 389 12.79 29.09 -4.51
N ARG A 390 12.93 27.84 -4.04
CA ARG A 390 14.08 27.38 -3.26
C ARG A 390 15.35 27.21 -4.10
N SER A 391 15.22 27.03 -5.40
CA SER A 391 16.35 26.95 -6.35
C SER A 391 16.86 28.32 -6.83
N ARG A 392 16.39 29.44 -6.25
CA ARG A 392 16.78 30.79 -6.69
C ARG A 392 18.28 31.09 -6.58
N SER A 393 18.97 30.43 -5.65
CA SER A 393 20.42 30.58 -5.44
C SER A 393 21.25 29.61 -6.26
N GLU A 394 20.65 28.79 -7.13
CA GLU A 394 21.36 27.83 -7.97
C GLU A 394 22.16 28.58 -9.05
N ASP A 395 23.46 28.25 -9.15
CA ASP A 395 24.34 28.79 -10.18
C ASP A 395 23.99 28.15 -11.54
N THR A 396 23.42 28.96 -12.41
CA THR A 396 23.02 28.54 -13.77
C THR A 396 24.10 28.74 -14.81
N SER A 397 25.24 29.34 -14.44
CA SER A 397 26.34 29.66 -15.40
C SER A 397 26.94 28.43 -16.05
N ARG A 398 26.85 27.28 -15.40
CA ARG A 398 27.42 25.99 -15.88
C ARG A 398 26.39 25.11 -16.57
N LEU A 399 25.13 25.56 -16.68
CA LEU A 399 24.06 24.76 -17.26
C LEU A 399 24.12 24.85 -18.79
N VAL A 400 24.46 23.72 -19.43
CA VAL A 400 24.50 23.63 -20.89
C VAL A 400 23.14 23.10 -21.39
N LYS A 401 22.55 23.84 -22.32
CA LYS A 401 21.33 23.41 -23.00
C LYS A 401 21.62 22.23 -23.91
N SER A 402 20.88 21.15 -23.75
CA SER A 402 20.98 20.01 -24.65
C SER A 402 20.62 20.39 -26.09
N PRO A 403 21.39 19.95 -27.11
CA PRO A 403 21.08 20.25 -28.50
C PRO A 403 19.72 19.62 -28.88
N ARG A 404 18.96 20.33 -29.73
CA ARG A 404 17.60 19.87 -30.14
C ARG A 404 17.57 18.42 -30.64
N ARG A 405 18.64 17.99 -31.35
CA ARG A 405 18.77 16.60 -31.81
C ARG A 405 18.88 15.59 -30.68
N ALA A 406 19.55 15.93 -29.58
CA ALA A 406 19.67 15.06 -28.41
C ALA A 406 18.34 14.95 -27.68
N VAL A 407 17.62 16.07 -27.52
CA VAL A 407 16.26 16.08 -26.92
C VAL A 407 15.29 15.23 -27.75
N TRP A 408 15.30 15.41 -29.10
CA TRP A 408 14.46 14.63 -30.01
C TRP A 408 14.78 13.14 -29.97
N ARG A 409 16.07 12.78 -29.95
CA ARG A 409 16.48 11.37 -29.78
C ARG A 409 16.02 10.80 -28.45
N ALA A 410 16.20 11.54 -27.35
CA ALA A 410 15.73 11.12 -26.03
C ALA A 410 14.22 10.96 -25.99
N PHE A 411 13.46 11.86 -26.66
CA PHE A 411 12.02 11.74 -26.81
C PHE A 411 11.60 10.46 -27.53
N LEU A 412 12.22 10.17 -28.70
CA LEU A 412 11.90 8.95 -29.46
C LEU A 412 12.20 7.68 -28.68
N VAL A 413 13.27 7.67 -27.90
CA VAL A 413 13.61 6.55 -27.02
C VAL A 413 12.60 6.42 -25.87
N ALA A 414 12.16 7.53 -25.29
CA ALA A 414 11.20 7.53 -24.20
C ALA A 414 9.74 7.37 -24.66
N LEU A 415 9.42 7.62 -25.92
CA LEU A 415 8.05 7.64 -26.45
C LEU A 415 7.27 6.36 -26.13
N PRO A 416 7.82 5.14 -26.31
CA PRO A 416 7.08 3.92 -25.95
C PRO A 416 6.79 3.84 -24.44
N ALA A 417 7.70 4.31 -23.58
CA ALA A 417 7.45 4.34 -22.14
C ALA A 417 6.43 5.44 -21.76
N LEU A 418 6.51 6.60 -22.42
CA LEU A 418 5.61 7.73 -22.19
C LEU A 418 4.17 7.43 -22.61
N THR A 419 3.95 6.61 -23.64
CA THR A 419 2.60 6.26 -24.10
C THR A 419 1.85 5.36 -23.11
N LEU A 420 2.58 4.53 -22.33
CA LEU A 420 1.98 3.51 -21.47
C LEU A 420 1.00 4.10 -20.42
N PRO A 421 1.33 5.11 -19.60
CA PRO A 421 0.40 5.67 -18.62
C PRO A 421 -0.84 6.29 -19.28
N PHE A 422 -0.69 6.89 -20.46
CA PHE A 422 -1.82 7.46 -21.21
C PHE A 422 -2.73 6.38 -21.77
N VAL A 423 -2.17 5.29 -22.30
CA VAL A 423 -2.94 4.14 -22.82
C VAL A 423 -3.68 3.45 -21.68
N ILE A 424 -2.99 3.14 -20.56
CA ILE A 424 -3.62 2.53 -19.37
C ILE A 424 -4.83 3.36 -18.94
N ARG A 425 -4.62 4.66 -18.79
CA ARG A 425 -5.69 5.56 -18.38
C ARG A 425 -6.85 5.56 -19.38
N PHE A 426 -6.58 5.87 -20.65
CA PHE A 426 -7.59 6.00 -21.70
C PHE A 426 -8.47 4.74 -21.77
N VAL A 427 -7.85 3.58 -21.80
CA VAL A 427 -8.57 2.31 -21.90
C VAL A 427 -9.48 2.04 -20.70
N VAL A 428 -9.06 2.42 -19.48
CA VAL A 428 -9.89 2.25 -18.27
C VAL A 428 -10.99 3.31 -18.18
N THR A 429 -10.70 4.57 -18.49
CA THR A 429 -11.70 5.65 -18.37
C THR A 429 -12.79 5.57 -19.42
N GLU A 430 -12.46 5.13 -20.63
CA GLU A 430 -13.43 4.90 -21.70
C GLU A 430 -14.19 3.55 -21.54
N GLY A 431 -13.88 2.79 -20.48
CA GLY A 431 -14.53 1.50 -20.23
C GLY A 431 -14.21 0.41 -21.26
N VAL A 432 -13.15 0.61 -22.06
CA VAL A 432 -12.72 -0.38 -23.07
C VAL A 432 -12.24 -1.65 -22.39
N ALA A 433 -11.44 -1.53 -21.32
CA ALA A 433 -11.01 -2.68 -20.52
C ALA A 433 -10.95 -2.32 -19.02
N THR A 434 -11.03 -3.35 -18.17
CA THR A 434 -10.91 -3.22 -16.73
C THR A 434 -9.46 -2.90 -16.31
N ALA A 435 -9.27 -2.39 -15.08
CA ALA A 435 -7.94 -2.14 -14.53
C ALA A 435 -7.07 -3.41 -14.51
N THR A 436 -7.67 -4.57 -14.25
CA THR A 436 -7.00 -5.88 -14.26
C THR A 436 -6.51 -6.26 -15.66
N GLU A 437 -7.36 -6.13 -16.68
CA GLU A 437 -7.01 -6.41 -18.08
C GLU A 437 -5.89 -5.50 -18.58
N VAL A 438 -5.98 -4.21 -18.27
CA VAL A 438 -4.97 -3.22 -18.68
C VAL A 438 -3.62 -3.47 -18.01
N SER A 439 -3.60 -3.94 -16.77
CA SER A 439 -2.34 -4.28 -16.08
C SER A 439 -1.61 -5.44 -16.78
N THR A 440 -2.34 -6.46 -17.26
CA THR A 440 -1.74 -7.58 -18.01
C THR A 440 -1.22 -7.16 -19.38
N ILE A 441 -1.96 -6.30 -20.10
CA ILE A 441 -1.46 -5.67 -21.34
C ILE A 441 -0.17 -4.89 -21.06
N GLY A 442 -0.16 -4.10 -19.98
CA GLY A 442 1.00 -3.33 -19.55
C GLY A 442 2.23 -4.20 -19.24
N ILE A 443 2.04 -5.34 -18.56
CA ILE A 443 3.10 -6.32 -18.27
C ILE A 443 3.71 -6.84 -19.57
N VAL A 444 2.89 -7.35 -20.49
CA VAL A 444 3.36 -7.88 -21.77
C VAL A 444 4.07 -6.80 -22.58
N TYR A 445 3.47 -5.60 -22.67
CA TYR A 445 4.05 -4.46 -23.36
C TYR A 445 5.43 -4.08 -22.77
N THR A 446 5.54 -4.01 -21.44
CA THR A 446 6.79 -3.67 -20.74
C THR A 446 7.89 -4.71 -20.99
N VAL A 447 7.55 -6.00 -20.97
CA VAL A 447 8.49 -7.08 -21.28
C VAL A 447 8.96 -6.97 -22.73
N LEU A 448 8.05 -6.78 -23.68
CA LEU A 448 8.38 -6.63 -25.09
C LEU A 448 9.30 -5.42 -25.33
N LEU A 449 9.01 -4.28 -24.71
CA LEU A 449 9.87 -3.10 -24.81
C LEU A 449 11.27 -3.36 -24.22
N GLY A 450 11.32 -3.98 -23.04
CA GLY A 450 12.59 -4.28 -22.36
C GLY A 450 13.48 -5.22 -23.16
N VAL A 451 12.89 -6.21 -23.81
CA VAL A 451 13.61 -7.22 -24.61
C VAL A 451 14.00 -6.69 -26.00
N PHE A 452 13.05 -6.11 -26.73
CA PHE A 452 13.25 -5.80 -28.15
C PHE A 452 13.71 -4.36 -28.41
N VAL A 453 13.22 -3.39 -27.62
CA VAL A 453 13.48 -1.97 -27.83
C VAL A 453 14.67 -1.51 -26.99
N TYR A 454 14.60 -1.68 -25.68
CA TYR A 454 15.65 -1.21 -24.77
C TYR A 454 16.80 -2.20 -24.62
N ARG A 455 16.57 -3.49 -24.89
CA ARG A 455 17.56 -4.57 -24.78
C ARG A 455 18.29 -4.59 -23.44
N SER A 456 17.59 -4.19 -22.38
CA SER A 456 18.08 -4.06 -21.01
C SER A 456 17.43 -5.03 -20.03
N PHE A 457 16.63 -5.99 -20.51
CA PHE A 457 15.84 -6.86 -19.69
C PHE A 457 16.69 -7.91 -18.97
N GLU A 458 16.74 -7.84 -17.63
CA GLU A 458 17.55 -8.70 -16.78
C GLU A 458 16.75 -9.92 -16.31
N TRP A 459 16.71 -11.00 -17.11
CA TRP A 459 15.97 -12.22 -16.81
C TRP A 459 16.31 -12.84 -15.45
N GLY A 460 17.57 -12.72 -15.01
CA GLY A 460 18.00 -13.25 -13.70
C GLY A 460 17.32 -12.60 -12.50
N ARG A 461 16.74 -11.41 -12.65
CA ARG A 461 16.04 -10.69 -11.58
C ARG A 461 14.54 -11.02 -11.51
N VAL A 462 13.96 -11.61 -12.56
CA VAL A 462 12.50 -11.83 -12.68
C VAL A 462 11.97 -12.68 -11.52
N TYR A 463 12.63 -13.78 -11.17
CA TYR A 463 12.21 -14.60 -10.03
C TYR A 463 12.13 -13.79 -8.73
N GLY A 464 13.15 -13.03 -8.42
CA GLY A 464 13.18 -12.18 -7.23
C GLY A 464 12.07 -11.12 -7.23
N LEU A 465 11.81 -10.48 -8.38
CA LEU A 465 10.76 -9.48 -8.55
C LEU A 465 9.36 -10.07 -8.36
N VAL A 466 9.10 -11.26 -8.91
CA VAL A 466 7.80 -11.92 -8.75
C VAL A 466 7.57 -12.32 -7.29
N VAL A 467 8.60 -12.81 -6.58
CA VAL A 467 8.51 -13.12 -5.16
C VAL A 467 8.29 -11.86 -4.30
N GLU A 468 8.97 -10.75 -4.62
CA GLU A 468 8.76 -9.46 -3.97
C GLU A 468 7.35 -8.93 -4.22
N THR A 469 6.87 -9.00 -5.46
CA THR A 469 5.49 -8.68 -5.84
C THR A 469 4.49 -9.47 -5.00
N ALA A 470 4.69 -10.78 -4.87
CA ALA A 470 3.84 -11.65 -4.07
C ALA A 470 3.83 -11.24 -2.59
N SER A 471 5.01 -10.93 -2.03
CA SER A 471 5.15 -10.49 -0.65
C SER A 471 4.37 -9.20 -0.39
N ILE A 472 4.57 -8.19 -1.22
CA ILE A 472 3.89 -6.89 -1.11
C ILE A 472 2.38 -7.07 -1.28
N ALA A 473 1.94 -7.74 -2.34
CA ALA A 473 0.52 -7.96 -2.62
C ALA A 473 -0.14 -8.77 -1.50
N GLY A 474 0.51 -9.83 -1.02
CA GLY A 474 0.00 -10.67 0.06
C GLY A 474 -0.11 -9.91 1.39
N ALA A 475 0.89 -9.09 1.75
CA ALA A 475 0.80 -8.24 2.93
C ALA A 475 -0.38 -7.27 2.85
N ILE A 476 -0.58 -6.62 1.70
CA ILE A 476 -1.69 -5.70 1.46
C ILE A 476 -3.03 -6.44 1.55
N LEU A 477 -3.18 -7.57 0.87
CA LEU A 477 -4.44 -8.34 0.85
C LEU A 477 -4.80 -8.89 2.24
N PHE A 478 -3.81 -9.35 3.01
CA PHE A 478 -4.03 -9.78 4.38
C PHE A 478 -4.53 -8.63 5.27
N ILE A 479 -3.94 -7.43 5.12
CA ILE A 479 -4.39 -6.23 5.82
C ILE A 479 -5.82 -5.86 5.41
N ILE A 480 -6.13 -5.87 4.10
CA ILE A 480 -7.47 -5.56 3.58
C ILE A 480 -8.48 -6.56 4.15
N GLY A 481 -8.17 -7.85 4.16
CA GLY A 481 -9.04 -8.87 4.76
C GLY A 481 -9.31 -8.62 6.24
N ALA A 482 -8.26 -8.42 7.04
CA ALA A 482 -8.39 -8.14 8.48
C ALA A 482 -9.14 -6.83 8.74
N ALA A 483 -8.85 -5.78 7.96
CA ALA A 483 -9.52 -4.48 8.06
C ALA A 483 -10.99 -4.55 7.63
N SER A 484 -11.35 -5.38 6.65
CA SER A 484 -12.74 -5.61 6.24
C SER A 484 -13.54 -6.27 7.36
N ALA A 485 -12.96 -7.25 8.05
CA ALA A 485 -13.58 -7.85 9.23
C ALA A 485 -13.77 -6.82 10.37
N MET A 486 -12.79 -5.95 10.61
CA MET A 486 -12.90 -4.85 11.58
C MET A 486 -13.95 -3.82 11.14
N GLY A 487 -13.95 -3.41 9.87
CA GLY A 487 -14.93 -2.49 9.30
C GLY A 487 -16.35 -3.00 9.41
N TRP A 488 -16.56 -4.30 9.16
CA TRP A 488 -17.83 -4.95 9.41
C TRP A 488 -18.28 -4.83 10.88
N ALA A 489 -17.38 -5.12 11.82
CA ALA A 489 -17.69 -5.04 13.24
C ALA A 489 -18.09 -3.62 13.67
N LEU A 490 -17.38 -2.61 13.17
CA LEU A 490 -17.69 -1.19 13.40
C LEU A 490 -19.03 -0.77 12.78
N THR A 491 -19.33 -1.25 11.58
CA THR A 491 -20.61 -0.96 10.90
C THR A 491 -21.79 -1.62 11.62
N GLN A 492 -21.66 -2.89 12.00
CA GLN A 492 -22.69 -3.63 12.73
C GLN A 492 -23.01 -3.05 14.11
N SER A 493 -22.05 -2.38 14.73
CA SER A 493 -22.27 -1.70 16.01
C SER A 493 -23.16 -0.45 15.91
N GLY A 494 -23.47 0.02 14.69
CA GLY A 494 -24.17 1.29 14.46
C GLY A 494 -23.30 2.53 14.65
N LEU A 495 -21.96 2.38 14.71
CA LEU A 495 -21.03 3.51 14.88
C LEU A 495 -21.18 4.54 13.74
N SER A 496 -21.44 4.09 12.51
CA SER A 496 -21.62 4.98 11.35
C SER A 496 -22.78 5.95 11.55
N SER A 497 -23.93 5.49 12.08
CA SER A 497 -25.07 6.37 12.36
C SER A 497 -24.80 7.35 13.51
N GLN A 498 -24.08 6.91 14.54
CA GLN A 498 -23.69 7.79 15.65
C GLN A 498 -22.69 8.85 15.20
N LEU A 499 -21.70 8.48 14.38
CA LEU A 499 -20.77 9.43 13.79
C LEU A 499 -21.50 10.43 12.88
N THR A 500 -22.47 9.98 12.08
CA THR A 500 -23.29 10.87 11.24
C THR A 500 -24.05 11.87 12.10
N ALA A 501 -24.70 11.42 13.17
CA ALA A 501 -25.41 12.29 14.11
C ALA A 501 -24.46 13.28 14.80
N ALA A 502 -23.29 12.82 15.25
CA ALA A 502 -22.29 13.68 15.86
C ALA A 502 -21.75 14.72 14.86
N MET A 503 -21.45 14.31 13.63
CA MET A 503 -20.95 15.22 12.59
C MET A 503 -22.00 16.25 12.15
N SER A 504 -23.30 15.92 12.18
CA SER A 504 -24.37 16.89 11.84
C SER A 504 -24.46 18.05 12.83
N THR A 505 -23.93 17.90 14.05
CA THR A 505 -23.89 18.98 15.07
C THR A 505 -22.63 19.84 14.98
N VAL A 506 -21.64 19.46 14.13
CA VAL A 506 -20.39 20.21 14.00
C VAL A 506 -20.62 21.55 13.31
N PRO A 507 -20.13 22.67 13.90
CA PRO A 507 -20.22 23.98 13.26
C PRO A 507 -19.52 24.00 11.90
N GLY A 508 -20.11 24.71 10.91
CA GLY A 508 -19.55 24.84 9.56
C GLY A 508 -20.04 23.78 8.55
N GLY A 509 -20.88 22.82 8.96
CA GLY A 509 -21.51 21.83 8.07
C GLY A 509 -20.48 21.10 7.20
N ARG A 510 -20.65 21.16 5.86
CA ARG A 510 -19.74 20.55 4.89
C ARG A 510 -18.26 20.89 5.11
N TRP A 511 -17.96 22.14 5.39
CA TRP A 511 -16.57 22.62 5.56
C TRP A 511 -15.96 22.14 6.88
N GLY A 512 -16.76 22.13 7.97
CA GLY A 512 -16.36 21.59 9.25
C GLY A 512 -16.03 20.09 9.14
N PHE A 513 -16.88 19.34 8.47
CA PHE A 513 -16.64 17.91 8.21
C PHE A 513 -15.38 17.67 7.38
N LEU A 514 -15.17 18.41 6.28
CA LEU A 514 -13.97 18.30 5.45
C LEU A 514 -12.69 18.61 6.25
N LEU A 515 -12.70 19.65 7.06
CA LEU A 515 -11.54 20.03 7.87
C LEU A 515 -11.20 18.96 8.90
N ILE A 516 -12.21 18.45 9.60
CA ILE A 516 -12.02 17.34 10.57
C ILE A 516 -11.49 16.10 9.85
N SER A 517 -12.06 15.76 8.69
CA SER A 517 -11.59 14.62 7.89
C SER A 517 -10.13 14.80 7.46
N ILE A 518 -9.73 15.97 6.98
CA ILE A 518 -8.36 16.27 6.57
C ILE A 518 -7.41 16.04 7.75
N VAL A 519 -7.71 16.63 8.91
CA VAL A 519 -6.85 16.48 10.10
C VAL A 519 -6.79 15.01 10.56
N ALA A 520 -7.95 14.34 10.61
CA ALA A 520 -8.02 12.94 11.01
C ALA A 520 -7.20 12.03 10.08
N PHE A 521 -7.33 12.19 8.75
CA PHE A 521 -6.60 11.36 7.80
C PHE A 521 -5.11 11.71 7.70
N ILE A 522 -4.69 12.95 7.97
CA ILE A 522 -3.26 13.26 8.17
C ILE A 522 -2.71 12.48 9.37
N ILE A 523 -3.41 12.49 10.51
CA ILE A 523 -2.97 11.77 11.71
C ILE A 523 -2.99 10.25 11.46
N LEU A 524 -4.04 9.72 10.84
CA LEU A 524 -4.13 8.30 10.50
C LEU A 524 -3.02 7.88 9.53
N GLY A 525 -2.70 8.72 8.54
CA GLY A 525 -1.60 8.47 7.61
C GLY A 525 -0.23 8.42 8.29
N MET A 526 -0.01 9.23 9.34
CA MET A 526 1.23 9.16 10.12
C MET A 526 1.39 7.83 10.85
N VAL A 527 0.28 7.22 11.31
CA VAL A 527 0.29 6.05 12.21
C VAL A 527 0.06 4.74 11.47
N LEU A 528 -0.92 4.71 10.56
CA LEU A 528 -1.41 3.46 9.96
C LEU A 528 -0.92 3.22 8.53
N GLU A 529 -0.21 4.16 7.91
CA GLU A 529 0.03 4.16 6.48
C GLU A 529 -1.28 4.28 5.65
N GLY A 530 -1.16 4.29 4.31
CA GLY A 530 -2.26 4.63 3.42
C GLY A 530 -3.42 3.62 3.41
N ILE A 531 -3.15 2.43 2.89
CA ILE A 531 -4.19 1.43 2.61
C ILE A 531 -4.95 0.97 3.86
N PRO A 532 -4.28 0.62 4.99
CA PRO A 532 -4.98 0.14 6.18
C PRO A 532 -5.99 1.14 6.75
N ALA A 533 -5.61 2.41 6.80
CA ALA A 533 -6.49 3.46 7.32
C ALA A 533 -7.74 3.63 6.44
N LEU A 534 -7.56 3.60 5.11
CA LEU A 534 -8.68 3.73 4.17
C LEU A 534 -9.65 2.55 4.27
N VAL A 535 -9.15 1.32 4.30
CA VAL A 535 -10.02 0.14 4.33
C VAL A 535 -10.91 0.13 5.58
N VAL A 536 -10.38 0.56 6.72
CA VAL A 536 -11.16 0.61 7.97
C VAL A 536 -12.12 1.79 8.00
N PHE A 537 -11.64 2.98 7.67
CA PHE A 537 -12.40 4.21 7.92
C PHE A 537 -13.24 4.67 6.72
N ALA A 538 -12.87 4.34 5.47
CA ALA A 538 -13.66 4.77 4.31
C ALA A 538 -15.13 4.30 4.38
N PRO A 539 -15.46 3.03 4.69
CA PRO A 539 -16.86 2.61 4.80
C PRO A 539 -17.67 3.38 5.86
N LEU A 540 -16.99 3.95 6.87
CA LEU A 540 -17.64 4.72 7.93
C LEU A 540 -17.87 6.17 7.54
N VAL A 541 -16.89 6.81 6.86
CA VAL A 541 -16.91 8.26 6.62
C VAL A 541 -17.49 8.66 5.26
N PHE A 542 -17.45 7.79 4.25
CA PHE A 542 -18.04 8.10 2.94
C PHE A 542 -19.56 8.29 2.97
N PRO A 543 -20.36 7.48 3.71
CA PRO A 543 -21.79 7.76 3.89
C PRO A 543 -22.02 9.13 4.54
N ILE A 544 -21.17 9.56 5.47
CA ILE A 544 -21.26 10.89 6.10
C ILE A 544 -20.96 11.99 5.07
N ALA A 545 -19.93 11.83 4.25
CA ALA A 545 -19.62 12.77 3.17
C ALA A 545 -20.81 12.95 2.21
N ARG A 546 -21.47 11.84 1.82
CA ARG A 546 -22.69 11.85 1.00
C ARG A 546 -23.82 12.64 1.66
N SER A 547 -24.03 12.49 2.98
CA SER A 547 -25.09 13.20 3.71
C SER A 547 -24.86 14.73 3.73
N PHE A 548 -23.60 15.19 3.60
CA PHE A 548 -23.24 16.60 3.45
C PHE A 548 -23.23 17.08 1.99
N GLY A 549 -23.66 16.26 1.03
CA GLY A 549 -23.68 16.59 -0.40
C GLY A 549 -22.27 16.70 -1.02
N ILE A 550 -21.27 16.05 -0.44
CA ILE A 550 -19.92 16.00 -0.99
C ILE A 550 -19.85 14.84 -2.00
N HIS A 551 -19.38 15.16 -3.21
CA HIS A 551 -19.21 14.14 -4.25
C HIS A 551 -18.14 13.12 -3.82
N GLU A 552 -18.43 11.82 -3.99
CA GLU A 552 -17.60 10.73 -3.48
C GLU A 552 -16.18 10.76 -4.03
N VAL A 553 -16.02 11.04 -5.33
CA VAL A 553 -14.70 11.13 -5.97
C VAL A 553 -13.91 12.31 -5.40
N GLN A 554 -14.57 13.48 -5.18
CA GLN A 554 -13.91 14.61 -4.52
C GLN A 554 -13.44 14.22 -3.11
N TYR A 555 -14.31 13.58 -2.33
CA TYR A 555 -13.97 13.18 -0.98
C TYR A 555 -12.82 12.16 -0.97
N ALA A 556 -12.83 11.21 -1.91
CA ALA A 556 -11.73 10.26 -2.08
C ALA A 556 -10.39 10.98 -2.32
N MET A 557 -10.34 11.97 -3.22
CA MET A 557 -9.11 12.73 -3.49
C MET A 557 -8.64 13.51 -2.26
N VAL A 558 -9.56 14.12 -1.51
CA VAL A 558 -9.25 14.85 -0.28
C VAL A 558 -8.65 13.92 0.77
N VAL A 559 -9.25 12.76 0.98
CA VAL A 559 -8.80 11.78 1.98
C VAL A 559 -7.46 11.17 1.60
N ILE A 560 -7.26 10.80 0.32
CA ILE A 560 -6.01 10.21 -0.17
C ILE A 560 -4.85 11.22 -0.06
N LEU A 561 -5.06 12.48 -0.46
CA LEU A 561 -4.05 13.53 -0.33
C LEU A 561 -3.72 13.83 1.14
N ALA A 562 -4.75 13.93 2.00
CA ALA A 562 -4.56 14.15 3.43
C ALA A 562 -3.70 13.04 4.06
N MET A 563 -4.02 11.80 3.71
CA MET A 563 -3.29 10.63 4.17
C MET A 563 -1.87 10.56 3.62
N GLY A 564 -1.69 10.88 2.32
CA GLY A 564 -0.37 10.99 1.70
C GLY A 564 0.52 12.01 2.42
N ILE A 565 -0.03 13.17 2.82
CA ILE A 565 0.70 14.14 3.66
C ILE A 565 1.13 13.48 4.97
N GLY A 566 0.23 12.75 5.65
CA GLY A 566 0.53 12.06 6.90
C GLY A 566 1.66 11.03 6.74
N VAL A 567 1.59 10.18 5.72
CA VAL A 567 2.61 9.13 5.45
C VAL A 567 4.02 9.71 5.29
N PHE A 568 4.13 10.93 4.78
CA PHE A 568 5.43 11.59 4.57
C PHE A 568 5.74 12.69 5.58
N ALA A 569 4.88 12.95 6.54
CA ALA A 569 5.11 13.97 7.54
C ALA A 569 5.99 13.45 8.71
N PRO A 570 7.13 14.10 9.02
CA PRO A 570 7.87 13.79 10.24
C PRO A 570 7.03 14.18 11.48
N PRO A 571 7.23 13.54 12.66
CA PRO A 571 8.27 12.55 12.95
C PRO A 571 7.85 11.09 12.76
N LEU A 572 6.59 10.77 12.42
CA LEU A 572 6.05 9.41 12.44
C LEU A 572 5.91 8.80 11.04
N GLY A 573 5.81 9.62 9.99
CA GLY A 573 5.51 9.18 8.62
C GLY A 573 6.53 8.18 8.07
N ILE A 574 6.12 6.94 7.84
CA ILE A 574 6.98 5.85 7.34
C ILE A 574 7.58 6.20 5.99
N GLY A 575 6.81 6.81 5.10
CA GLY A 575 7.26 7.21 3.76
C GLY A 575 8.42 8.22 3.80
N TYR A 576 8.46 9.07 4.82
CA TYR A 576 9.59 9.98 5.05
C TYR A 576 10.89 9.20 5.30
N PHE A 577 10.86 8.20 6.19
CA PHE A 577 12.06 7.40 6.49
C PHE A 577 12.47 6.53 5.30
N ILE A 578 11.53 5.98 4.55
CA ILE A 578 11.82 5.24 3.30
C ILE A 578 12.51 6.15 2.29
N SER A 579 12.03 7.39 2.12
CA SER A 579 12.67 8.36 1.22
C SER A 579 14.10 8.70 1.65
N CYS A 580 14.32 8.85 2.97
CA CYS A 580 15.66 9.05 3.53
C CYS A 580 16.58 7.85 3.26
N ALA A 581 16.08 6.63 3.41
CA ALA A 581 16.83 5.40 3.14
C ALA A 581 17.20 5.27 1.66
N ILE A 582 16.26 5.50 0.74
CA ILE A 582 16.49 5.50 -0.71
C ILE A 582 17.52 6.57 -1.09
N GLY A 583 17.39 7.79 -0.52
CA GLY A 583 18.33 8.89 -0.78
C GLY A 583 19.68 8.73 -0.10
N LYS A 584 19.83 7.77 0.82
CA LYS A 584 21.01 7.59 1.69
C LYS A 584 21.37 8.87 2.42
N VAL A 585 20.36 9.51 3.05
CA VAL A 585 20.45 10.77 3.78
C VAL A 585 19.93 10.55 5.19
N ALA A 586 20.60 11.13 6.18
CA ALA A 586 20.15 11.06 7.56
C ALA A 586 18.80 11.79 7.73
N PRO A 587 17.81 11.21 8.45
CA PRO A 587 16.50 11.86 8.62
C PRO A 587 16.58 13.28 9.17
N ALA A 588 17.52 13.55 10.07
CA ALA A 588 17.72 14.88 10.64
C ALA A 588 18.03 15.96 9.57
N GLU A 589 18.69 15.60 8.47
CA GLU A 589 19.04 16.53 7.39
C GLU A 589 17.83 16.93 6.52
N ALA A 590 16.87 16.03 6.34
CA ALA A 590 15.67 16.27 5.54
C ALA A 590 14.51 16.86 6.34
N MET A 591 14.57 16.82 7.69
CA MET A 591 13.48 17.21 8.58
C MET A 591 13.08 18.69 8.43
N ARG A 592 14.03 19.61 8.33
CA ARG A 592 13.72 21.04 8.13
C ARG A 592 13.30 21.35 6.68
N PRO A 593 14.01 20.84 5.65
CA PRO A 593 13.64 21.09 4.26
C PRO A 593 12.25 20.62 3.86
N ILE A 594 11.68 19.60 4.49
CA ILE A 594 10.40 19.01 4.07
C ILE A 594 9.18 19.90 4.34
N TRP A 595 9.21 20.75 5.39
CA TRP A 595 8.04 21.53 5.83
C TRP A 595 7.46 22.46 4.76
N PRO A 596 8.26 23.24 3.99
CA PRO A 596 7.70 24.06 2.90
C PRO A 596 7.01 23.25 1.82
N TYR A 597 7.50 22.04 1.53
CA TYR A 597 6.88 21.13 0.56
C TYR A 597 5.60 20.51 1.10
N LEU A 598 5.56 20.12 2.39
CA LEU A 598 4.33 19.68 3.06
C LEU A 598 3.28 20.82 3.10
N GLY A 599 3.72 22.06 3.29
CA GLY A 599 2.87 23.24 3.19
C GLY A 599 2.28 23.40 1.79
N ALA A 600 3.05 23.14 0.73
CA ALA A 600 2.56 23.15 -0.65
C ALA A 600 1.55 22.03 -0.91
N LEU A 601 1.80 20.83 -0.39
CA LEU A 601 0.84 19.72 -0.45
C LEU A 601 -0.47 20.09 0.24
N LEU A 602 -0.39 20.65 1.45
CA LEU A 602 -1.57 21.08 2.20
C LEU A 602 -2.36 22.19 1.46
N ALA A 603 -1.66 23.16 0.88
CA ALA A 603 -2.31 24.18 0.05
C ALA A 603 -3.02 23.58 -1.17
N GLY A 604 -2.37 22.65 -1.87
CA GLY A 604 -2.97 21.90 -2.97
C GLY A 604 -4.18 21.07 -2.52
N LEU A 605 -4.09 20.37 -1.39
CA LEU A 605 -5.21 19.64 -0.79
C LEU A 605 -6.40 20.56 -0.46
N LEU A 606 -6.15 21.72 0.15
CA LEU A 606 -7.21 22.67 0.47
C LEU A 606 -7.88 23.24 -0.80
N LEU A 607 -7.13 23.45 -1.88
CA LEU A 607 -7.70 23.83 -3.18
C LEU A 607 -8.60 22.73 -3.75
N VAL A 608 -8.17 21.46 -3.68
CA VAL A 608 -8.97 20.30 -4.14
C VAL A 608 -10.24 20.16 -3.28
N ALA A 609 -10.15 20.37 -1.97
CA ALA A 609 -11.30 20.35 -1.08
C ALA A 609 -12.26 21.51 -1.36
N ALA A 610 -11.73 22.70 -1.69
CA ALA A 610 -12.53 23.90 -1.93
C ALA A 610 -13.22 23.90 -3.30
N ILE A 611 -12.61 23.31 -4.32
CA ILE A 611 -13.06 23.35 -5.71
C ILE A 611 -13.43 21.94 -6.18
N PRO A 612 -14.70 21.50 -6.03
CA PRO A 612 -15.14 20.17 -6.43
C PRO A 612 -14.82 19.82 -7.89
N TRP A 613 -14.90 20.82 -8.77
CA TRP A 613 -14.62 20.66 -10.20
C TRP A 613 -13.25 20.05 -10.49
N LEU A 614 -12.24 20.29 -9.65
CA LEU A 614 -10.90 19.69 -9.82
C LEU A 614 -10.92 18.17 -9.78
N SER A 615 -11.89 17.56 -9.09
CA SER A 615 -12.03 16.10 -9.00
C SER A 615 -13.22 15.56 -9.82
N THR A 616 -14.16 16.41 -10.22
CA THR A 616 -15.42 15.97 -10.84
C THR A 616 -15.69 16.56 -12.22
N GLY A 617 -14.85 17.49 -12.68
CA GLY A 617 -15.11 18.25 -13.92
C GLY A 617 -15.00 17.41 -15.21
N PHE A 618 -14.46 16.20 -15.13
CA PHE A 618 -14.33 15.27 -16.27
C PHE A 618 -15.06 13.93 -16.04
N LEU A 619 -15.97 13.87 -15.05
CA LEU A 619 -16.80 12.68 -14.77
C LEU A 619 -18.07 12.68 -15.61
#